data_8ac340a721111b4abe6732250181a061
#
_entry.id   8ac340a721111b4abe6732250181a061
#
_cell.length_a   1.000
_cell.length_b   1.000
_cell.length_c   1.000
_cell.angle_alpha   90.00
_cell.angle_beta   90.00
_cell.angle_gamma   90.00
#
_symmetry.space_group_name_H-M   'P 1'
#
loop_
_entity.id
_entity.type
_entity.pdbx_description
1 polymer ?
#
loop_
_entity_poly.entity_id
_entity_poly.type
_entity_poly.pdbx_seq_one_letter_code
_entity_poly.pdbx_strand_id
1 'polypeptide(L)'
;LPLEWVDREIPDDIRDFATTLIKGTIEHLPEIDDLINRHSRNWKFERISPVDKSILRISIYALCYLENIPHAVTIDEGIELGKLYGGENSGQFINGILDAVKKKELKPDKEETRGGGSN
;
A
#
# COMPACT_ATOMS: atom_id res chain seq x y z
N LEU A 1 -19.63 7.41 11.61
CA LEU A 1 -20.40 7.45 10.38
C LEU A 1 -21.06 6.11 10.12
N PRO A 2 -22.36 6.11 9.86
CA PRO A 2 -22.98 4.86 9.46
C PRO A 2 -22.46 4.45 8.09
N LEU A 3 -22.14 3.18 7.94
CA LEU A 3 -21.60 2.65 6.69
C LEU A 3 -22.67 1.92 5.88
N GLU A 4 -23.90 2.01 6.31
CA GLU A 4 -25.00 1.28 5.67
C GLU A 4 -25.21 1.68 4.23
N TRP A 5 -25.08 2.97 3.92
CA TRP A 5 -25.25 3.44 2.56
C TRP A 5 -24.10 2.96 1.67
N VAL A 6 -22.91 2.85 2.23
CA VAL A 6 -21.75 2.32 1.51
C VAL A 6 -21.98 0.85 1.17
N ASP A 7 -22.44 0.07 2.15
CA ASP A 7 -22.70 -1.35 1.94
C ASP A 7 -23.71 -1.59 0.85
N ARG A 8 -24.71 -0.75 0.76
CA ARG A 8 -25.77 -0.93 -0.25
C ARG A 8 -25.31 -0.60 -1.65
N GLU A 9 -24.27 0.22 -1.78
CA GLU A 9 -23.81 0.67 -3.09
C GLU A 9 -22.60 -0.09 -3.61
N ILE A 10 -21.94 -0.87 -2.77
CA ILE A 10 -20.74 -1.58 -3.17
C ILE A 10 -21.08 -3.00 -3.61
N PRO A 11 -20.67 -3.40 -4.84
CA PRO A 11 -20.84 -4.79 -5.27
C PRO A 11 -20.16 -5.77 -4.32
N ASP A 12 -20.71 -6.98 -4.22
CA ASP A 12 -20.20 -8.00 -3.30
C ASP A 12 -18.75 -8.36 -3.54
N ASP A 13 -18.32 -8.46 -4.80
CA ASP A 13 -16.95 -8.82 -5.12
C ASP A 13 -15.96 -7.75 -4.65
N ILE A 14 -16.35 -6.48 -4.77
CA ILE A 14 -15.52 -5.38 -4.30
C ILE A 14 -15.46 -5.36 -2.78
N ARG A 15 -16.60 -5.62 -2.13
CA ARG A 15 -16.65 -5.70 -0.67
C ARG A 15 -15.77 -6.83 -0.17
N ASP A 16 -15.83 -7.99 -0.81
CA ASP A 16 -15.03 -9.14 -0.43
C ASP A 16 -13.55 -8.85 -0.60
N PHE A 17 -13.17 -8.20 -1.70
CA PHE A 17 -11.79 -7.81 -1.92
C PHE A 17 -11.31 -6.84 -0.84
N ALA A 18 -12.12 -5.82 -0.53
CA ALA A 18 -11.76 -4.83 0.50
C ALA A 18 -11.63 -5.49 1.86
N THR A 19 -12.53 -6.42 2.18
CA THR A 19 -12.47 -7.15 3.44
C THR A 19 -11.19 -7.97 3.54
N THR A 20 -10.85 -8.68 2.48
CA THR A 20 -9.62 -9.47 2.42
C THR A 20 -8.40 -8.58 2.61
N LEU A 21 -8.38 -7.43 1.96
CA LEU A 21 -7.28 -6.49 2.02
C LEU A 21 -7.09 -5.95 3.44
N ILE A 22 -8.18 -5.53 4.07
CA ILE A 22 -8.13 -4.97 5.42
C ILE A 22 -7.74 -6.05 6.43
N LYS A 23 -8.36 -7.22 6.35
CA LYS A 23 -8.09 -8.32 7.26
C LYS A 23 -6.64 -8.78 7.15
N GLY A 24 -6.15 -8.94 5.92
CA GLY A 24 -4.77 -9.34 5.71
C GLY A 24 -3.78 -8.31 6.23
N THR A 25 -4.09 -7.03 6.03
CA THR A 25 -3.25 -5.95 6.55
C THR A 25 -3.16 -6.02 8.07
N ILE A 26 -4.29 -6.21 8.74
CA ILE A 26 -4.31 -6.31 10.20
C ILE A 26 -3.53 -7.52 10.68
N GLU A 27 -3.68 -8.64 10.01
CA GLU A 27 -2.96 -9.87 10.40
C GLU A 27 -1.44 -9.73 10.28
N HIS A 28 -0.97 -8.85 9.40
CA HIS A 28 0.46 -8.66 9.17
C HIS A 28 0.98 -7.32 9.65
N LEU A 29 0.26 -6.64 10.54
CA LEU A 29 0.64 -5.31 11.01
C LEU A 29 2.07 -5.23 11.56
N PRO A 30 2.53 -6.15 12.40
CA PRO A 30 3.89 -6.01 12.94
C PRO A 30 4.96 -5.99 11.85
N GLU A 31 4.87 -6.87 10.87
CA GLU A 31 5.83 -6.92 9.77
C GLU A 31 5.72 -5.67 8.88
N ILE A 32 4.49 -5.25 8.61
CA ILE A 32 4.23 -4.08 7.77
C ILE A 32 4.76 -2.82 8.44
N ASP A 33 4.47 -2.63 9.72
CA ASP A 33 4.93 -1.45 10.45
C ASP A 33 6.45 -1.42 10.56
N ASP A 34 7.08 -2.59 10.68
CA ASP A 34 8.53 -2.68 10.66
C ASP A 34 9.11 -2.19 9.34
N LEU A 35 8.48 -2.57 8.23
CA LEU A 35 8.91 -2.10 6.91
C LEU A 35 8.75 -0.59 6.77
N ILE A 36 7.65 -0.04 7.24
CA ILE A 36 7.45 1.41 7.22
C ILE A 36 8.55 2.09 8.02
N ASN A 37 8.78 1.62 9.23
CA ASN A 37 9.78 2.23 10.10
C ASN A 37 11.18 2.12 9.50
N ARG A 38 11.49 1.00 8.89
CA ARG A 38 12.80 0.77 8.28
C ARG A 38 13.10 1.72 7.13
N HIS A 39 12.06 2.08 6.37
CA HIS A 39 12.23 2.88 5.16
C HIS A 39 11.78 4.34 5.28
N SER A 40 11.30 4.76 6.43
CA SER A 40 10.89 6.15 6.66
C SER A 40 12.04 6.94 7.29
N ARG A 41 13.09 7.15 6.53
CA ARG A 41 14.39 7.66 7.03
C ARG A 41 14.33 8.88 7.93
N ASN A 42 13.53 9.87 7.57
CA ASN A 42 13.55 11.16 8.25
C ASN A 42 12.37 11.35 9.20
N TRP A 43 11.54 10.33 9.35
CA TRP A 43 10.34 10.44 10.16
C TRP A 43 10.22 9.26 11.09
N LYS A 44 9.96 9.55 12.35
CA LYS A 44 9.64 8.49 13.30
C LYS A 44 8.25 7.97 12.95
N PHE A 45 8.06 6.67 13.11
CA PHE A 45 6.80 6.03 12.80
C PHE A 45 5.62 6.73 13.49
N GLU A 46 5.80 7.10 14.75
CA GLU A 46 4.76 7.75 15.54
C GLU A 46 4.34 9.11 15.00
N ARG A 47 5.21 9.73 14.20
CA ARG A 47 4.92 11.06 13.64
C ARG A 47 4.30 11.02 12.26
N ILE A 48 4.19 9.84 11.67
CA ILE A 48 3.51 9.69 10.39
C ILE A 48 2.02 9.88 10.65
N SER A 49 1.35 10.68 9.81
CA SER A 49 -0.08 10.94 10.01
C SER A 49 -0.89 9.66 9.90
N PRO A 50 -2.05 9.58 10.59
CA PRO A 50 -2.89 8.39 10.48
C PRO A 50 -3.31 8.06 9.05
N VAL A 51 -3.58 9.05 8.23
CA VAL A 51 -3.96 8.83 6.83
C VAL A 51 -2.81 8.20 6.05
N ASP A 52 -1.63 8.80 6.13
CA ASP A 52 -0.46 8.27 5.44
C ASP A 52 -0.11 6.87 5.94
N LYS A 53 -0.20 6.66 7.25
CA LYS A 53 0.07 5.37 7.84
C LYS A 53 -0.88 4.30 7.31
N SER A 54 -2.16 4.62 7.22
CA SER A 54 -3.17 3.69 6.70
C SER A 54 -2.92 3.35 5.24
N ILE A 55 -2.61 4.35 4.43
CA ILE A 55 -2.32 4.13 3.01
C ILE A 55 -1.09 3.24 2.86
N LEU A 56 -0.03 3.55 3.61
CA LEU A 56 1.20 2.76 3.57
C LEU A 56 0.96 1.32 4.00
N ARG A 57 0.19 1.11 5.06
CA ARG A 57 -0.09 -0.23 5.56
C ARG A 57 -0.80 -1.09 4.54
N ILE A 58 -1.86 -0.55 3.94
CA ILE A 58 -2.62 -1.29 2.94
C ILE A 58 -1.80 -1.53 1.68
N SER A 59 -1.06 -0.52 1.24
CA SER A 59 -0.23 -0.64 0.04
C SER A 59 0.89 -1.66 0.23
N ILE A 60 1.53 -1.66 1.39
CA ILE A 60 2.59 -2.64 1.66
C ILE A 60 2.04 -4.05 1.73
N TYR A 61 0.85 -4.21 2.34
CA TYR A 61 0.21 -5.52 2.30
C TYR A 61 0.00 -5.99 0.86
N ALA A 62 -0.52 -5.11 0.01
CA ALA A 62 -0.74 -5.46 -1.38
C ALA A 62 0.58 -5.80 -2.10
N LEU A 63 1.63 -5.01 -1.88
CA LEU A 63 2.93 -5.26 -2.49
C LEU A 63 3.50 -6.62 -2.08
N CYS A 64 3.41 -6.94 -0.80
CA CYS A 64 4.08 -8.13 -0.26
C CYS A 64 3.28 -9.41 -0.42
N TYR A 65 1.95 -9.33 -0.42
CA TYR A 65 1.12 -10.53 -0.33
C TYR A 65 0.14 -10.73 -1.47
N LEU A 66 -0.10 -9.72 -2.30
CA LEU A 66 -1.03 -9.85 -3.43
C LEU A 66 -0.25 -9.92 -4.73
N GLU A 67 0.12 -11.14 -5.12
CA GLU A 67 0.99 -11.35 -6.28
C GLU A 67 0.36 -11.01 -7.61
N ASN A 68 -0.96 -10.99 -7.67
CA ASN A 68 -1.67 -10.74 -8.92
C ASN A 68 -1.82 -9.26 -9.27
N ILE A 69 -1.33 -8.37 -8.41
CA ILE A 69 -1.36 -6.94 -8.67
C ILE A 69 0.06 -6.46 -8.96
N PRO A 70 0.32 -5.90 -10.13
CA PRO A 70 1.67 -5.36 -10.42
C PRO A 70 2.06 -4.30 -9.41
N HIS A 71 3.32 -4.29 -9.03
CA HIS A 71 3.83 -3.36 -8.02
C HIS A 71 3.57 -1.90 -8.40
N ALA A 72 3.77 -1.57 -9.66
CA ALA A 72 3.56 -0.19 -10.13
C ALA A 72 2.11 0.27 -9.92
N VAL A 73 1.15 -0.63 -10.12
CA VAL A 73 -0.26 -0.30 -9.91
C VAL A 73 -0.51 0.03 -8.45
N THR A 74 -0.01 -0.82 -7.54
CA THR A 74 -0.19 -0.59 -6.11
C THR A 74 0.45 0.73 -5.67
N ILE A 75 1.65 1.01 -6.14
CA ILE A 75 2.36 2.24 -5.77
C ILE A 75 1.62 3.45 -6.31
N ASP A 76 1.20 3.42 -7.57
CA ASP A 76 0.48 4.54 -8.17
C ASP A 76 -0.82 4.85 -7.43
N GLU A 77 -1.56 3.80 -7.04
CA GLU A 77 -2.79 3.99 -6.28
C GLU A 77 -2.51 4.57 -4.89
N GLY A 78 -1.46 4.10 -4.24
CA GLY A 78 -1.06 4.67 -2.94
C GLY A 78 -0.72 6.14 -3.03
N ILE A 79 0.04 6.53 -4.06
CA ILE A 79 0.39 7.92 -4.29
C ILE A 79 -0.86 8.76 -4.51
N GLU A 80 -1.78 8.27 -5.33
CA GLU A 80 -3.01 8.98 -5.63
C GLU A 80 -3.86 9.19 -4.38
N LEU A 81 -3.97 8.15 -3.54
CA LEU A 81 -4.68 8.28 -2.27
C LEU A 81 -4.01 9.32 -1.37
N GLY A 82 -2.69 9.35 -1.35
CA GLY A 82 -1.96 10.35 -0.59
C GLY A 82 -2.24 11.77 -1.06
N LYS A 83 -2.31 11.96 -2.37
CA LYS A 83 -2.62 13.27 -2.94
C LYS A 83 -4.04 13.71 -2.63
N LEU A 84 -4.98 12.77 -2.63
CA LEU A 84 -6.40 13.08 -2.42
C LEU A 84 -6.74 13.30 -0.94
N TYR A 85 -6.16 12.52 -0.06
CA TYR A 85 -6.59 12.48 1.34
C TYR A 85 -5.53 12.85 2.35
N GLY A 86 -4.28 12.90 1.95
CA GLY A 86 -3.17 13.24 2.84
C GLY A 86 -2.84 14.71 2.82
N GLY A 87 -1.70 15.06 3.39
CA GLY A 87 -1.19 16.41 3.37
C GLY A 87 -0.48 16.74 2.08
N GLU A 88 0.06 17.95 2.03
CA GLU A 88 0.67 18.50 0.82
C GLU A 88 1.76 17.62 0.23
N ASN A 89 2.54 16.97 1.08
CA ASN A 89 3.68 16.17 0.62
C ASN A 89 3.43 14.67 0.73
N SER A 90 2.19 14.25 1.01
CA SER A 90 1.89 12.84 1.25
C SER A 90 2.19 11.95 0.06
N GLY A 91 1.82 12.37 -1.15
CA GLY A 91 2.09 11.57 -2.33
C GLY A 91 3.57 11.27 -2.52
N GLN A 92 4.39 12.27 -2.33
CA GLN A 92 5.84 12.13 -2.46
C GLN A 92 6.42 11.24 -1.37
N PHE A 93 5.95 11.43 -0.13
CA PHE A 93 6.38 10.64 1.02
C PHE A 93 6.02 9.16 0.83
N ILE A 94 4.78 8.90 0.44
CA ILE A 94 4.30 7.54 0.20
C ILE A 94 5.09 6.88 -0.92
N ASN A 95 5.32 7.60 -2.01
CA ASN A 95 6.11 7.07 -3.12
C ASN A 95 7.50 6.66 -2.65
N GLY A 96 8.14 7.50 -1.85
CA GLY A 96 9.50 7.20 -1.36
C GLY A 96 9.56 5.91 -0.57
N ILE A 97 8.60 5.70 0.34
CA ILE A 97 8.59 4.50 1.16
C ILE A 97 8.24 3.26 0.34
N LEU A 98 7.18 3.35 -0.48
CA LEU A 98 6.75 2.18 -1.27
C LEU A 98 7.80 1.77 -2.30
N ASP A 99 8.45 2.74 -2.91
CA ASP A 99 9.51 2.45 -3.86
C ASP A 99 10.71 1.78 -3.17
N ALA A 100 11.06 2.24 -1.99
CA ALA A 100 12.14 1.62 -1.21
C ALA A 100 11.80 0.20 -0.80
N VAL A 101 10.56 -0.06 -0.37
CA VAL A 101 10.12 -1.40 -0.04
C VAL A 101 10.20 -2.29 -1.28
N LYS A 102 9.71 -1.81 -2.41
CA LYS A 102 9.78 -2.58 -3.65
C LYS A 102 11.21 -2.96 -4.00
N LYS A 103 12.10 -1.97 -4.00
CA LYS A 103 13.48 -2.19 -4.45
C LYS A 103 14.30 -3.04 -3.50
N LYS A 104 14.09 -2.90 -2.21
CA LYS A 104 14.97 -3.51 -1.21
C LYS A 104 14.42 -4.78 -0.59
N GLU A 105 13.10 -4.94 -0.59
CA GLU A 105 12.47 -6.05 0.13
C GLU A 105 11.80 -7.07 -0.77
N LEU A 106 11.51 -6.73 -2.03
CA LEU A 106 10.72 -7.58 -2.90
C LEU A 106 11.50 -8.02 -4.12
N LYS A 107 11.09 -9.19 -4.66
CA LYS A 107 11.57 -9.62 -5.97
C LYS A 107 10.78 -8.87 -7.04
N PRO A 108 11.36 -8.67 -8.23
CA PRO A 108 10.60 -8.08 -9.34
C PRO A 108 9.33 -8.88 -9.59
N ASP A 109 8.24 -8.19 -9.93
CA ASP A 109 7.03 -8.92 -10.26
C ASP A 109 7.18 -9.57 -11.64
N LYS A 110 6.20 -10.41 -12.00
CA LYS A 110 6.31 -11.20 -13.23
C LYS A 110 6.42 -10.35 -14.49
N GLU A 111 5.75 -9.21 -14.50
CA GLU A 111 5.80 -8.33 -15.67
C GLU A 111 7.16 -7.68 -15.82
N GLU A 112 7.74 -7.23 -14.73
CA GLU A 112 9.08 -6.65 -14.75
C GLU A 112 10.12 -7.69 -15.15
N THR A 113 10.00 -8.89 -14.61
CA THR A 113 10.92 -9.97 -14.93
C THR A 113 10.83 -10.34 -16.40
N ARG A 114 9.60 -10.42 -16.94
CA ARG A 114 9.41 -10.74 -18.34
C ARG A 114 10.01 -9.67 -19.24
N GLY A 115 9.79 -8.41 -18.91
CA GLY A 115 10.37 -7.33 -19.69
C GLY A 115 11.87 -7.28 -19.62
N GLY A 116 12.43 -7.51 -18.44
CA GLY A 116 13.88 -7.53 -18.26
C GLY A 116 14.52 -8.79 -18.83
N GLY A 117 13.79 -9.90 -18.78
CA GLY A 117 14.32 -11.18 -19.20
C GLY A 117 14.49 -11.36 -20.68
N SER A 118 14.01 -10.41 -21.46
CA SER A 118 14.15 -10.49 -22.91
C SER A 118 15.56 -10.20 -23.40
N ASN A 119 16.43 -9.84 -22.54
CA ASN A 119 17.81 -9.52 -22.91
C ASN A 119 18.59 -10.76 -23.30
#